data_46019f277b8a1dc127fe1b5176df6818
#
_entry.id   46019f277b8a1dc127fe1b5176df6818
#
_cell.length_a   1.000
_cell.length_b   1.000
_cell.length_c   1.000
_cell.angle_alpha   90.00
_cell.angle_beta   90.00
_cell.angle_gamma   90.00
#
_symmetry.space_group_name_H-M   'P 1'
#
loop_
_entity.id
_entity.type
_entity.pdbx_description
1 polymer ?
#
loop_
_entity_poly.entity_id
_entity_poly.type
_entity_poly.pdbx_seq_one_letter_code
_entity_poly.pdbx_strand_id
1 'polypeptide(L)'
;MFCVGLGGQDTSLSSSSPFLPCYVVKNPEFKLTNCCSMGVTTLVELQLHDAKKYVEATYHPVTSMSEAIQKLKVFTSTHDLDYVDGIMFSKTQGAIITGRMTDTISSGVTTQSFSDAKDPWFYLHVQDKIASITTPYTEAIPLAEYLFRYDRGGFWVGKSAFDYFKFPFNKLTRWWLDDFLHTRMLYTALHASGQSKKYVVQDLALPYSTAEEFVNYTDETFGIWPLWLCPLKQDSIPTMHPHSNEFEADGKTLKQMLNIGLWGFGPQNHADFIKANRNLEHKLRELGGMKWLYAHTYYSENEFWQMFDRKWYNNLREKYGATSLPSVYEKVKVDIEAETKAEGKKTLLGSLATMWPFSGLYGIRKAIASKTYLAARKAEWRTYGKKLE
;
A
#
# COMPACT_ATOMS: atom_id res chain seq x y z
N MET A 1 -0.63 -0.31 -5.78
CA MET A 1 -2.05 0.10 -5.76
C MET A 1 -2.09 1.37 -4.92
N PHE A 2 -2.27 2.50 -5.56
CA PHE A 2 -2.20 3.79 -4.86
C PHE A 2 -3.55 4.10 -4.23
N CYS A 3 -3.60 4.36 -2.93
CA CYS A 3 -4.73 4.99 -2.28
C CYS A 3 -4.69 6.49 -2.60
N VAL A 4 -5.32 6.90 -3.70
CA VAL A 4 -5.64 8.30 -3.92
C VAL A 4 -7.00 8.54 -3.26
N GLY A 5 -7.03 9.30 -2.18
CA GLY A 5 -8.26 9.76 -1.55
C GLY A 5 -8.93 10.79 -2.45
N LEU A 6 -9.93 10.38 -3.23
CA LEU A 6 -10.74 11.28 -4.03
C LEU A 6 -11.99 11.68 -3.24
N GLY A 7 -12.03 12.91 -2.79
CA GLY A 7 -13.24 13.54 -2.30
C GLY A 7 -14.13 13.94 -3.48
N GLY A 8 -15.38 13.43 -3.52
CA GLY A 8 -16.32 13.76 -4.58
C GLY A 8 -17.31 14.86 -4.16
N GLN A 9 -17.55 15.82 -5.04
CA GLN A 9 -18.78 16.63 -5.11
C GLN A 9 -19.46 16.39 -6.45
N ASP A 10 -20.79 16.34 -6.41
CA ASP A 10 -21.69 16.12 -7.56
C ASP A 10 -21.59 17.18 -8.65
N THR A 11 -21.53 16.75 -9.91
CA THR A 11 -22.13 17.49 -11.02
C THR A 11 -22.56 16.55 -12.15
N SER A 12 -23.80 16.68 -12.57
CA SER A 12 -24.48 15.97 -13.67
C SER A 12 -24.06 16.48 -15.04
N LEU A 13 -23.77 15.58 -15.98
CA LEU A 13 -23.85 15.84 -17.41
C LEU A 13 -24.31 14.61 -18.19
N SER A 14 -25.34 14.81 -19.00
CA SER A 14 -25.94 13.85 -19.93
C SER A 14 -25.24 13.87 -21.27
N SER A 15 -25.02 12.72 -21.92
CA SER A 15 -25.03 12.63 -23.37
C SER A 15 -25.31 11.19 -23.86
N SER A 16 -26.19 11.10 -24.82
CA SER A 16 -26.72 9.94 -25.51
C SER A 16 -25.79 9.46 -26.63
N SER A 17 -25.55 8.15 -26.69
CA SER A 17 -25.12 7.46 -27.92
C SER A 17 -25.50 5.98 -27.87
N PRO A 18 -25.95 5.36 -28.99
CA PRO A 18 -26.61 4.07 -29.02
C PRO A 18 -25.63 2.96 -29.41
N PHE A 19 -24.79 2.50 -28.51
CA PHE A 19 -24.06 1.23 -28.66
C PHE A 19 -23.82 0.59 -27.31
N LEU A 20 -24.44 -0.59 -27.08
CA LEU A 20 -24.30 -1.52 -25.94
C LEU A 20 -24.31 -0.83 -24.55
N PRO A 21 -25.10 -1.31 -23.59
CA PRO A 21 -25.15 -0.70 -22.28
C PRO A 21 -23.82 -0.91 -21.54
N CYS A 22 -22.88 0.00 -21.75
CA CYS A 22 -21.76 0.18 -20.87
C CYS A 22 -22.33 0.82 -19.60
N TYR A 23 -22.54 0.04 -18.56
CA TYR A 23 -22.99 0.60 -17.28
C TYR A 23 -21.87 1.45 -16.71
N VAL A 24 -21.99 2.76 -16.87
CA VAL A 24 -21.19 3.72 -16.12
C VAL A 24 -21.69 3.65 -14.69
N VAL A 25 -20.91 3.07 -13.80
CA VAL A 25 -21.25 3.05 -12.37
C VAL A 25 -20.91 4.42 -11.80
N LYS A 26 -21.82 5.37 -11.93
CA LYS A 26 -21.83 6.66 -11.21
C LYS A 26 -22.42 6.46 -9.81
N ASN A 27 -21.92 5.54 -9.04
CA ASN A 27 -22.50 5.29 -7.73
C ASN A 27 -21.43 5.43 -6.65
N PRO A 28 -21.58 6.36 -5.69
CA PRO A 28 -20.69 6.49 -4.56
C PRO A 28 -20.62 5.22 -3.69
N GLU A 29 -21.60 4.31 -3.85
CA GLU A 29 -21.60 2.99 -3.21
C GLU A 29 -20.52 2.04 -3.78
N PHE A 30 -19.95 2.34 -4.97
CA PHE A 30 -19.03 1.46 -5.66
C PHE A 30 -17.57 1.93 -5.49
N LYS A 31 -16.98 1.62 -4.37
CA LYS A 31 -15.55 1.87 -4.18
C LYS A 31 -14.73 0.74 -4.82
N LEU A 32 -13.71 1.13 -5.60
CA LEU A 32 -12.92 0.30 -6.53
C LEU A 32 -12.30 -1.00 -5.96
N THR A 33 -12.19 -1.14 -4.65
CA THR A 33 -11.55 -2.29 -3.99
C THR A 33 -12.30 -3.61 -4.14
N ASN A 34 -13.59 -3.58 -4.47
CA ASN A 34 -14.44 -4.79 -4.56
C ASN A 34 -14.94 -5.11 -5.96
N CYS A 35 -14.45 -4.43 -6.99
CA CYS A 35 -14.93 -4.54 -8.36
C CYS A 35 -15.06 -5.98 -8.87
N CYS A 36 -14.09 -6.84 -8.57
CA CYS A 36 -14.10 -8.21 -9.06
C CYS A 36 -15.13 -9.13 -8.40
N SER A 37 -15.80 -8.77 -7.31
CA SER A 37 -16.87 -9.53 -6.67
C SER A 37 -18.28 -9.01 -7.05
N MET A 38 -18.35 -7.85 -7.68
CA MET A 38 -19.57 -7.17 -8.13
C MET A 38 -19.73 -7.19 -9.66
N GLY A 39 -18.72 -7.63 -10.40
CA GLY A 39 -18.72 -7.63 -11.86
C GLY A 39 -17.34 -7.39 -12.44
N VAL A 40 -17.30 -7.15 -13.75
CA VAL A 40 -16.09 -6.77 -14.48
C VAL A 40 -16.15 -5.26 -14.74
N THR A 41 -15.15 -4.53 -14.27
CA THR A 41 -15.03 -3.09 -14.55
C THR A 41 -14.60 -2.90 -16.00
N THR A 42 -15.47 -2.36 -16.84
CA THR A 42 -15.21 -2.09 -18.25
C THR A 42 -14.83 -0.65 -18.53
N LEU A 43 -15.25 0.27 -17.68
CA LEU A 43 -14.94 1.70 -17.78
C LEU A 43 -14.81 2.30 -16.40
N VAL A 44 -13.82 3.18 -16.24
CA VAL A 44 -13.64 4.00 -15.04
C VAL A 44 -13.58 5.46 -15.48
N GLU A 45 -14.47 6.29 -14.95
CA GLU A 45 -14.44 7.73 -15.11
C GLU A 45 -13.75 8.34 -13.89
N LEU A 46 -12.71 9.12 -14.10
CA LEU A 46 -11.94 9.78 -13.05
C LEU A 46 -12.11 11.30 -13.18
N GLN A 47 -12.38 11.95 -12.06
CA GLN A 47 -12.33 13.41 -12.01
C GLN A 47 -10.85 13.83 -11.97
N LEU A 48 -10.47 14.68 -12.92
CA LEU A 48 -9.13 15.24 -12.97
C LEU A 48 -9.07 16.53 -12.12
N HIS A 49 -7.92 16.76 -11.53
CA HIS A 49 -7.56 18.00 -10.85
C HIS A 49 -6.41 18.68 -11.58
N ASP A 50 -6.30 19.98 -11.44
CA ASP A 50 -5.20 20.76 -12.01
C ASP A 50 -3.87 20.27 -11.44
N ALA A 51 -2.97 19.86 -12.32
CA ALA A 51 -1.62 19.44 -11.95
C ALA A 51 -0.70 20.66 -11.89
N LYS A 52 0.24 20.64 -10.93
CA LYS A 52 1.36 21.57 -10.84
C LYS A 52 2.65 20.90 -11.27
N LYS A 53 3.71 21.67 -11.44
CA LYS A 53 5.01 21.14 -11.89
C LYS A 53 5.72 20.33 -10.83
N TYR A 54 5.65 20.77 -9.58
CA TYR A 54 6.42 20.23 -8.46
C TYR A 54 5.54 19.96 -7.26
N VAL A 55 6.04 19.14 -6.35
CA VAL A 55 5.61 19.04 -4.96
C VAL A 55 6.76 19.52 -4.07
N GLU A 56 6.55 20.57 -3.30
CA GLU A 56 7.45 20.89 -2.19
C GLU A 56 7.13 19.92 -1.05
N ALA A 57 8.03 18.95 -0.89
CA ALA A 57 7.93 17.91 0.14
C ALA A 57 8.76 18.31 1.35
N THR A 58 8.14 18.27 2.53
CA THR A 58 8.79 18.58 3.79
C THR A 58 8.85 17.33 4.67
N TYR A 59 10.04 16.95 5.10
CA TYR A 59 10.29 15.84 6.01
C TYR A 59 10.37 16.36 7.44
N HIS A 60 9.44 15.94 8.29
CA HIS A 60 9.37 16.31 9.71
C HIS A 60 9.88 15.14 10.55
N PRO A 61 11.10 15.21 11.08
CA PRO A 61 11.62 14.14 11.95
C PRO A 61 10.71 13.88 13.14
N VAL A 62 10.57 12.61 13.51
CA VAL A 62 9.86 12.15 14.70
C VAL A 62 10.68 11.09 15.42
N THR A 63 10.58 11.08 16.75
CA THR A 63 11.36 10.22 17.64
C THR A 63 10.51 9.17 18.34
N SER A 64 9.22 9.16 18.10
CA SER A 64 8.28 8.16 18.64
C SER A 64 7.02 8.03 17.79
N MET A 65 6.30 6.92 17.97
CA MET A 65 5.01 6.72 17.30
C MET A 65 3.96 7.72 17.81
N SER A 66 3.99 8.07 19.10
CA SER A 66 3.09 9.08 19.67
C SER A 66 3.29 10.46 19.00
N GLU A 67 4.52 10.89 18.82
CA GLU A 67 4.84 12.13 18.10
C GLU A 67 4.39 12.08 16.64
N ALA A 68 4.61 10.95 15.96
CA ALA A 68 4.16 10.74 14.59
C ALA A 68 2.64 10.89 14.47
N ILE A 69 1.87 10.26 15.35
CA ILE A 69 0.42 10.34 15.41
C ILE A 69 -0.05 11.80 15.62
N GLN A 70 0.57 12.51 16.55
CA GLN A 70 0.22 13.90 16.82
C GLN A 70 0.46 14.79 15.60
N LYS A 71 1.62 14.67 14.95
CA LYS A 71 1.92 15.43 13.72
C LYS A 71 0.96 15.08 12.58
N LEU A 72 0.65 13.79 12.38
CA LEU A 72 -0.32 13.36 11.38
C LEU A 72 -1.70 13.99 11.60
N LYS A 73 -2.20 14.00 12.83
CA LYS A 73 -3.49 14.66 13.18
C LYS A 73 -3.47 16.15 12.83
N VAL A 74 -2.40 16.86 13.15
CA VAL A 74 -2.26 18.29 12.85
C VAL A 74 -2.22 18.50 11.34
N PHE A 75 -1.38 17.77 10.62
CA PHE A 75 -1.18 17.99 9.18
C PHE A 75 -2.40 17.58 8.35
N THR A 76 -3.12 16.54 8.73
CA THR A 76 -4.36 16.15 8.04
C THR A 76 -5.51 17.13 8.23
N SER A 77 -5.45 17.97 9.27
CA SER A 77 -6.39 19.07 9.48
C SER A 77 -5.98 20.37 8.80
N THR A 78 -4.82 20.41 8.16
CA THR A 78 -4.27 21.59 7.48
C THR A 78 -4.75 21.63 6.04
N HIS A 79 -5.56 22.64 5.68
CA HIS A 79 -6.18 22.75 4.34
C HIS A 79 -5.19 23.01 3.19
N ASP A 80 -4.00 23.50 3.49
CA ASP A 80 -3.00 23.91 2.49
C ASP A 80 -2.06 22.77 2.06
N LEU A 81 -2.27 21.55 2.54
CA LEU A 81 -1.43 20.40 2.22
C LEU A 81 -2.18 19.47 1.26
N ASP A 82 -1.53 19.13 0.14
CA ASP A 82 -2.07 18.19 -0.84
C ASP A 82 -1.74 16.74 -0.48
N TYR A 83 -0.61 16.50 0.21
CA TYR A 83 -0.11 15.17 0.57
C TYR A 83 0.34 15.12 2.02
N VAL A 84 -0.05 14.04 2.70
CA VAL A 84 0.42 13.72 4.07
C VAL A 84 0.58 12.21 4.17
N ASP A 85 1.80 11.75 4.44
CA ASP A 85 2.08 10.35 4.82
C ASP A 85 3.27 10.32 5.79
N GLY A 86 3.71 9.12 6.19
CA GLY A 86 4.86 8.99 7.08
C GLY A 86 5.56 7.66 6.92
N ILE A 87 6.81 7.63 7.35
CA ILE A 87 7.62 6.42 7.43
C ILE A 87 8.24 6.35 8.82
N MET A 88 7.96 5.27 9.56
CA MET A 88 8.70 4.93 10.77
C MET A 88 9.77 3.91 10.40
N PHE A 89 11.03 4.26 10.58
CA PHE A 89 12.18 3.38 10.33
C PHE A 89 12.48 2.45 11.50
N SER A 90 12.08 2.88 12.71
CA SER A 90 12.13 2.13 13.97
C SER A 90 11.13 2.75 14.96
N LYS A 91 11.05 2.22 16.17
CA LYS A 91 10.24 2.85 17.26
C LYS A 91 10.63 4.30 17.55
N THR A 92 11.90 4.65 17.35
CA THR A 92 12.49 5.92 17.77
C THR A 92 12.99 6.79 16.62
N GLN A 93 12.73 6.40 15.38
CA GLN A 93 13.15 7.17 14.21
C GLN A 93 12.10 7.07 13.10
N GLY A 94 11.61 8.20 12.66
CA GLY A 94 10.69 8.31 11.54
C GLY A 94 10.63 9.71 10.97
N ALA A 95 9.84 9.87 9.91
CA ALA A 95 9.50 11.15 9.31
C ALA A 95 8.02 11.19 8.97
N ILE A 96 7.35 12.29 9.29
CA ILE A 96 6.09 12.64 8.66
C ILE A 96 6.42 13.51 7.44
N ILE A 97 5.80 13.17 6.33
CA ILE A 97 6.06 13.77 5.03
C ILE A 97 4.82 14.57 4.64
N THR A 98 4.98 15.87 4.46
CA THR A 98 3.92 16.73 3.93
C THR A 98 4.32 17.21 2.54
N GLY A 99 3.34 17.44 1.67
CA GLY A 99 3.60 17.93 0.32
C GLY A 99 2.58 18.96 -0.10
N ARG A 100 3.06 20.01 -0.80
CA ARG A 100 2.24 21.04 -1.44
C ARG A 100 2.58 21.13 -2.92
N MET A 101 1.60 21.03 -3.77
CA MET A 101 1.79 21.22 -5.21
C MET A 101 2.08 22.68 -5.54
N THR A 102 3.06 22.93 -6.40
CA THR A 102 3.44 24.29 -6.83
C THR A 102 3.97 24.32 -8.26
N ASP A 103 3.80 25.45 -8.93
CA ASP A 103 4.43 25.74 -10.22
C ASP A 103 5.77 26.46 -10.07
N THR A 104 6.02 27.04 -8.90
CA THR A 104 7.20 27.85 -8.61
C THR A 104 7.86 27.35 -7.33
N ILE A 105 9.13 27.01 -7.42
CA ILE A 105 9.92 26.53 -6.28
C ILE A 105 10.25 27.71 -5.36
N SER A 106 10.06 27.53 -4.06
CA SER A 106 10.36 28.54 -3.05
C SER A 106 11.86 28.85 -3.00
N SER A 107 12.22 30.08 -2.66
CA SER A 107 13.63 30.51 -2.57
C SER A 107 14.40 29.67 -1.59
N GLY A 108 15.56 29.16 -2.00
CA GLY A 108 16.43 28.30 -1.20
C GLY A 108 16.04 26.82 -1.15
N VAL A 109 14.93 26.42 -1.77
CA VAL A 109 14.54 25.01 -1.89
C VAL A 109 15.25 24.38 -3.09
N THR A 110 15.88 23.23 -2.87
CA THR A 110 16.59 22.47 -3.92
C THR A 110 15.68 21.45 -4.57
N THR A 111 15.93 21.15 -5.85
CA THR A 111 15.19 20.10 -6.57
C THR A 111 15.85 18.73 -6.34
N GLN A 112 15.01 17.71 -6.07
CA GLN A 112 15.42 16.31 -5.93
C GLN A 112 14.65 15.43 -6.91
N SER A 113 15.38 14.55 -7.62
CA SER A 113 14.83 13.56 -8.54
C SER A 113 14.88 12.16 -7.97
N PHE A 114 13.90 11.31 -8.37
CA PHE A 114 13.81 9.90 -7.98
C PHE A 114 13.58 8.95 -9.15
N SER A 115 13.72 9.43 -10.39
CA SER A 115 13.38 8.67 -11.60
C SER A 115 14.57 7.92 -12.21
N ASP A 116 15.79 8.44 -12.08
CA ASP A 116 16.98 7.83 -12.68
C ASP A 116 17.55 6.72 -11.80
N ALA A 117 18.20 5.74 -12.43
CA ALA A 117 18.85 4.62 -11.73
C ALA A 117 19.92 5.07 -10.71
N LYS A 118 20.57 6.21 -10.95
CA LYS A 118 21.55 6.82 -10.05
C LYS A 118 20.95 7.52 -8.84
N ASP A 119 19.66 7.88 -8.92
CA ASP A 119 18.97 8.57 -7.84
C ASP A 119 18.78 7.63 -6.63
N PRO A 120 18.68 8.16 -5.41
CA PRO A 120 18.39 7.34 -4.26
C PRO A 120 16.98 6.74 -4.36
N TRP A 121 16.73 5.64 -3.66
CA TRP A 121 15.36 5.24 -3.39
C TRP A 121 14.74 6.18 -2.38
N PHE A 122 13.48 6.53 -2.55
CA PHE A 122 12.83 7.58 -1.78
C PHE A 122 12.94 7.37 -0.25
N TYR A 123 12.58 6.17 0.24
CA TYR A 123 12.64 5.92 1.68
C TYR A 123 14.06 6.02 2.28
N LEU A 124 15.09 5.59 1.50
CA LEU A 124 16.49 5.72 1.93
C LEU A 124 16.93 7.19 1.96
N HIS A 125 16.46 7.98 0.99
CA HIS A 125 16.72 9.41 0.95
C HIS A 125 16.11 10.13 2.15
N VAL A 126 14.83 9.82 2.46
CA VAL A 126 14.17 10.37 3.65
C VAL A 126 14.93 9.99 4.92
N GLN A 127 15.31 8.71 5.06
CA GLN A 127 16.07 8.22 6.21
C GLN A 127 17.39 8.95 6.37
N ASP A 128 18.13 9.14 5.28
CA ASP A 128 19.42 9.85 5.26
C ASP A 128 19.25 11.33 5.66
N LYS A 129 18.22 12.00 5.11
CA LYS A 129 17.93 13.39 5.45
C LYS A 129 17.62 13.60 6.92
N ILE A 130 16.78 12.76 7.51
CA ILE A 130 16.39 12.92 8.91
C ILE A 130 17.43 12.40 9.92
N ALA A 131 18.44 11.65 9.47
CA ALA A 131 19.46 11.08 10.36
C ALA A 131 20.31 12.14 11.08
N SER A 132 20.46 13.31 10.47
CA SER A 132 21.36 14.38 10.95
C SER A 132 20.63 15.67 11.33
N ILE A 133 19.30 15.72 11.26
CA ILE A 133 18.51 16.93 11.51
C ILE A 133 17.44 16.68 12.57
N THR A 134 17.12 17.73 13.31
CA THR A 134 16.00 17.78 14.26
C THR A 134 14.89 18.73 13.79
N THR A 135 15.17 19.54 12.77
CA THR A 135 14.23 20.51 12.18
C THR A 135 13.70 19.98 10.84
N PRO A 136 12.52 20.41 10.40
CA PRO A 136 11.98 20.01 9.10
C PRO A 136 12.92 20.39 7.95
N TYR A 137 13.01 19.51 6.94
CA TYR A 137 13.75 19.71 5.70
C TYR A 137 12.81 19.69 4.52
N THR A 138 12.92 20.71 3.64
CA THR A 138 12.05 20.85 2.45
C THR A 138 12.87 20.76 1.17
N GLU A 139 12.35 20.04 0.19
CA GLU A 139 12.87 19.98 -1.17
C GLU A 139 11.72 19.96 -2.18
N ALA A 140 12.00 20.34 -3.43
CA ALA A 140 11.05 20.30 -4.53
C ALA A 140 11.27 19.02 -5.35
N ILE A 141 10.20 18.28 -5.59
CA ILE A 141 10.21 17.04 -6.36
C ILE A 141 9.28 17.22 -7.56
N PRO A 142 9.70 16.91 -8.81
CA PRO A 142 8.80 16.94 -9.96
C PRO A 142 7.55 16.10 -9.68
N LEU A 143 6.35 16.64 -9.97
CA LEU A 143 5.07 16.04 -9.54
C LEU A 143 4.96 14.55 -9.90
N ALA A 144 5.27 14.18 -11.13
CA ALA A 144 5.16 12.79 -11.54
C ALA A 144 6.14 11.88 -10.79
N GLU A 145 7.34 12.38 -10.46
CA GLU A 145 8.33 11.62 -9.68
C GLU A 145 7.89 11.49 -8.21
N TYR A 146 7.25 12.52 -7.66
CA TYR A 146 6.65 12.44 -6.32
C TYR A 146 5.54 11.40 -6.26
N LEU A 147 4.65 11.36 -7.26
CA LEU A 147 3.56 10.39 -7.32
C LEU A 147 4.05 8.94 -7.41
N PHE A 148 5.17 8.71 -8.12
CA PHE A 148 5.77 7.39 -8.29
C PHE A 148 7.01 7.14 -7.41
N ARG A 149 7.26 7.98 -6.39
CA ARG A 149 8.47 7.96 -5.56
C ARG A 149 8.77 6.60 -4.90
N TYR A 150 7.76 5.79 -4.64
CA TYR A 150 7.90 4.47 -4.04
C TYR A 150 8.05 3.33 -5.06
N ASP A 151 7.99 3.60 -6.38
CA ASP A 151 8.07 2.54 -7.39
C ASP A 151 9.46 1.88 -7.41
N ARG A 152 10.53 2.67 -7.35
CA ARG A 152 11.89 2.16 -7.25
C ARG A 152 12.15 1.64 -5.84
N GLY A 153 12.59 0.38 -5.77
CA GLY A 153 12.73 -0.34 -4.51
C GLY A 153 11.42 -0.95 -3.98
N GLY A 154 10.27 -0.65 -4.62
CA GLY A 154 8.96 -1.15 -4.20
C GLY A 154 8.71 -0.85 -2.73
N PHE A 155 8.75 0.42 -2.32
CA PHE A 155 8.97 0.83 -0.94
C PHE A 155 10.32 0.26 -0.43
N TRP A 156 10.32 -0.68 0.48
CA TRP A 156 11.52 -1.39 1.01
C TRP A 156 11.57 -2.88 0.68
N VAL A 157 10.58 -3.40 -0.06
CA VAL A 157 10.54 -4.82 -0.48
C VAL A 157 11.76 -5.19 -1.31
N GLY A 158 12.31 -4.25 -2.09
CA GLY A 158 13.54 -4.43 -2.84
C GLY A 158 14.74 -4.80 -1.96
N LYS A 159 14.87 -4.19 -0.76
CA LYS A 159 15.91 -4.57 0.20
C LYS A 159 15.77 -6.04 0.62
N SER A 160 14.55 -6.50 0.86
CA SER A 160 14.29 -7.90 1.20
C SER A 160 14.77 -8.87 0.11
N ALA A 161 14.74 -8.48 -1.17
CA ALA A 161 15.30 -9.28 -2.24
C ALA A 161 16.84 -9.39 -2.15
N PHE A 162 17.54 -8.30 -1.82
CA PHE A 162 18.98 -8.33 -1.57
C PHE A 162 19.33 -9.24 -0.39
N ASP A 163 18.59 -9.11 0.71
CA ASP A 163 18.78 -9.94 1.91
C ASP A 163 18.52 -11.43 1.60
N TYR A 164 17.48 -11.73 0.82
CA TYR A 164 17.16 -13.09 0.38
C TYR A 164 18.30 -13.75 -0.41
N PHE A 165 18.87 -13.02 -1.38
CA PHE A 165 19.99 -13.53 -2.21
C PHE A 165 21.36 -13.35 -1.54
N LYS A 166 21.42 -12.77 -0.35
CA LYS A 166 22.68 -12.39 0.33
C LYS A 166 23.58 -11.55 -0.58
N PHE A 167 22.97 -10.67 -1.37
CA PHE A 167 23.67 -9.81 -2.32
C PHE A 167 23.98 -8.45 -1.68
N PRO A 168 25.14 -7.85 -1.92
CA PRO A 168 25.49 -6.57 -1.31
C PRO A 168 24.49 -5.46 -1.62
N PHE A 169 23.97 -4.81 -0.58
CA PHE A 169 23.02 -3.69 -0.70
C PHE A 169 23.75 -2.36 -0.64
N ASN A 170 24.14 -1.81 -1.80
CA ASN A 170 24.84 -0.53 -1.91
C ASN A 170 24.40 0.24 -3.17
N LYS A 171 24.92 1.47 -3.35
CA LYS A 171 24.53 2.34 -4.48
C LYS A 171 24.83 1.70 -5.84
N LEU A 172 25.98 1.01 -6.00
CA LEU A 172 26.38 0.40 -7.26
C LEU A 172 25.46 -0.76 -7.66
N THR A 173 25.13 -1.63 -6.72
CA THR A 173 24.26 -2.79 -6.99
C THR A 173 22.82 -2.37 -7.24
N ARG A 174 22.30 -1.34 -6.53
CA ARG A 174 20.99 -0.77 -6.80
C ARG A 174 20.92 -0.11 -8.19
N TRP A 175 21.96 0.62 -8.59
CA TRP A 175 22.06 1.20 -9.91
C TRP A 175 22.09 0.14 -11.01
N TRP A 176 22.90 -0.90 -10.85
CA TRP A 176 23.02 -1.97 -11.83
C TRP A 176 21.74 -2.81 -12.00
N LEU A 177 21.00 -3.02 -10.92
CA LEU A 177 19.78 -3.82 -10.92
C LEU A 177 18.49 -2.98 -11.03
N ASP A 178 18.57 -1.67 -11.26
CA ASP A 178 17.44 -0.74 -11.19
C ASP A 178 16.20 -1.24 -11.94
N ASP A 179 16.36 -1.68 -13.18
CA ASP A 179 15.25 -2.18 -14.01
C ASP A 179 14.44 -3.33 -13.38
N PHE A 180 15.08 -4.12 -12.51
CA PHE A 180 14.48 -5.27 -11.86
C PHE A 180 13.93 -4.94 -10.47
N LEU A 181 14.18 -3.74 -9.97
CA LEU A 181 13.83 -3.30 -8.62
C LEU A 181 12.63 -2.34 -8.60
N HIS A 182 11.84 -2.31 -9.66
CA HIS A 182 10.55 -1.63 -9.71
C HIS A 182 9.45 -2.49 -9.10
N THR A 183 8.43 -1.86 -8.54
CA THR A 183 7.34 -2.51 -7.80
C THR A 183 6.72 -3.71 -8.54
N ARG A 184 6.39 -3.57 -9.82
CA ARG A 184 5.77 -4.66 -10.61
C ARG A 184 6.69 -5.86 -10.78
N MET A 185 7.98 -5.63 -10.95
CA MET A 185 8.98 -6.71 -11.07
C MET A 185 9.13 -7.46 -9.76
N LEU A 186 9.28 -6.73 -8.65
CA LEU A 186 9.40 -7.29 -7.30
C LEU A 186 8.15 -8.09 -6.93
N TYR A 187 6.96 -7.55 -7.21
CA TYR A 187 5.70 -8.22 -6.98
C TYR A 187 5.59 -9.54 -7.76
N THR A 188 5.92 -9.51 -9.08
CA THR A 188 5.89 -10.71 -9.92
C THR A 188 6.88 -11.76 -9.42
N ALA A 189 8.10 -11.36 -9.03
CA ALA A 189 9.11 -12.25 -8.50
C ALA A 189 8.69 -12.87 -7.17
N LEU A 190 8.15 -12.08 -6.24
CA LEU A 190 7.67 -12.52 -4.93
C LEU A 190 6.57 -13.59 -5.05
N HIS A 191 5.58 -13.36 -5.91
CA HIS A 191 4.48 -14.31 -6.11
C HIS A 191 4.93 -15.57 -6.87
N ALA A 192 5.69 -15.42 -7.95
CA ALA A 192 6.14 -16.55 -8.75
C ALA A 192 7.11 -17.47 -7.99
N SER A 193 7.92 -16.91 -7.08
CA SER A 193 8.84 -17.70 -6.24
C SER A 193 8.13 -18.46 -5.10
N GLY A 194 6.85 -18.16 -4.82
CA GLY A 194 6.13 -18.69 -3.66
C GLY A 194 6.58 -18.07 -2.32
N GLN A 195 7.48 -17.09 -2.34
CA GLN A 195 7.94 -16.41 -1.11
C GLN A 195 6.82 -15.56 -0.47
N SER A 196 5.77 -15.20 -1.22
CA SER A 196 4.58 -14.53 -0.66
C SER A 196 3.93 -15.30 0.49
N LYS A 197 4.15 -16.61 0.61
CA LYS A 197 3.68 -17.45 1.72
C LYS A 197 4.50 -17.28 3.02
N LYS A 198 5.60 -16.56 2.97
CA LYS A 198 6.50 -16.26 4.10
C LYS A 198 6.69 -14.77 4.31
N TYR A 199 6.06 -13.98 3.46
CA TYR A 199 6.16 -12.52 3.46
C TYR A 199 4.84 -11.91 3.88
N VAL A 200 4.85 -11.20 4.99
CA VAL A 200 3.69 -10.43 5.46
C VAL A 200 3.52 -9.23 4.53
N VAL A 201 2.36 -9.11 3.91
CA VAL A 201 1.94 -7.96 3.10
C VAL A 201 0.58 -7.55 3.61
N GLN A 202 0.54 -6.61 4.53
CA GLN A 202 -0.69 -6.17 5.17
C GLN A 202 -0.74 -4.66 5.25
N ASP A 203 -1.91 -4.10 4.96
CA ASP A 203 -2.26 -2.73 5.29
C ASP A 203 -3.40 -2.76 6.30
N LEU A 204 -3.18 -2.12 7.45
CA LEU A 204 -3.94 -2.30 8.66
C LEU A 204 -4.34 -0.93 9.19
N ALA A 205 -5.64 -0.62 9.09
CA ALA A 205 -6.18 0.65 9.55
C ALA A 205 -6.62 0.55 11.01
N LEU A 206 -6.18 1.48 11.84
CA LEU A 206 -6.49 1.55 13.26
C LEU A 206 -6.99 2.95 13.65
N PRO A 207 -7.85 3.05 14.68
CA PRO A 207 -8.05 4.31 15.35
C PRO A 207 -6.71 4.91 15.80
N TYR A 208 -6.56 6.22 15.70
CA TYR A 208 -5.33 6.88 16.17
C TYR A 208 -4.99 6.60 17.63
N SER A 209 -6.02 6.33 18.47
CA SER A 209 -5.86 6.05 19.90
C SER A 209 -5.18 4.71 20.19
N THR A 210 -5.30 3.74 19.31
CA THR A 210 -4.78 2.37 19.50
C THR A 210 -3.61 2.03 18.55
N ALA A 211 -3.27 2.94 17.62
CA ALA A 211 -2.23 2.70 16.63
C ALA A 211 -0.84 2.45 17.23
N GLU A 212 -0.48 3.16 18.31
CA GLU A 212 0.82 2.96 18.99
C GLU A 212 0.91 1.58 19.67
N GLU A 213 -0.16 1.15 20.35
CA GLU A 213 -0.23 -0.20 20.95
C GLU A 213 -0.06 -1.28 19.88
N PHE A 214 -0.71 -1.09 18.73
CA PHE A 214 -0.60 -2.01 17.62
C PHE A 214 0.84 -2.07 17.06
N VAL A 215 1.51 -0.94 16.90
CA VAL A 215 2.92 -0.89 16.45
C VAL A 215 3.84 -1.60 17.44
N ASN A 216 3.63 -1.42 18.75
CA ASN A 216 4.38 -2.16 19.77
C ASN A 216 4.19 -3.68 19.65
N TYR A 217 2.95 -4.12 19.46
CA TYR A 217 2.63 -5.53 19.23
C TYR A 217 3.31 -6.09 17.97
N THR A 218 3.28 -5.36 16.85
CA THR A 218 3.89 -5.82 15.60
C THR A 218 5.41 -5.83 15.66
N ASP A 219 6.02 -4.92 16.38
CA ASP A 219 7.45 -4.92 16.63
C ASP A 219 7.89 -6.15 17.45
N GLU A 220 7.18 -6.46 18.53
CA GLU A 220 7.46 -7.62 19.38
C GLU A 220 7.22 -8.96 18.66
N THR A 221 6.19 -9.01 17.79
CA THR A 221 5.79 -10.27 17.13
C THR A 221 6.56 -10.53 15.85
N PHE A 222 6.81 -9.50 15.05
CA PHE A 222 7.40 -9.64 13.71
C PHE A 222 8.74 -8.93 13.56
N GLY A 223 8.98 -7.83 14.29
CA GLY A 223 10.17 -7.00 14.15
C GLY A 223 10.33 -6.38 12.76
N ILE A 224 9.21 -6.15 12.05
CA ILE A 224 9.22 -5.65 10.67
C ILE A 224 9.29 -4.12 10.67
N TRP A 225 10.34 -3.60 10.05
CA TRP A 225 10.56 -2.18 9.78
C TRP A 225 11.12 -1.99 8.37
N PRO A 226 10.92 -0.84 7.73
CA PRO A 226 10.10 0.32 8.12
C PRO A 226 8.60 0.04 8.09
N LEU A 227 7.80 0.98 8.66
CA LEU A 227 6.33 1.01 8.57
C LEU A 227 5.88 2.24 7.78
N TRP A 228 4.93 2.06 6.89
CA TRP A 228 4.26 3.17 6.19
C TRP A 228 3.06 3.65 6.99
N LEU A 229 2.97 4.94 7.22
CA LEU A 229 1.87 5.58 7.92
C LEU A 229 1.06 6.42 6.93
N CYS A 230 -0.19 6.07 6.71
CA CYS A 230 -1.06 6.77 5.79
C CYS A 230 -2.38 7.14 6.48
N PRO A 231 -2.65 8.43 6.71
CA PRO A 231 -3.93 8.88 7.22
C PRO A 231 -5.07 8.43 6.32
N LEU A 232 -6.13 7.90 6.90
CA LEU A 232 -7.26 7.35 6.17
C LEU A 232 -8.50 8.19 6.46
N LYS A 233 -8.88 9.00 5.45
CA LYS A 233 -10.14 9.75 5.49
C LYS A 233 -11.31 8.77 5.50
N GLN A 234 -12.24 9.00 6.41
CA GLN A 234 -13.44 8.20 6.53
C GLN A 234 -14.53 8.71 5.61
N ASP A 235 -15.38 7.80 5.19
CA ASP A 235 -16.54 8.05 4.36
C ASP A 235 -17.77 7.38 4.98
N SER A 236 -18.93 7.50 4.35
CA SER A 236 -20.17 6.90 4.82
C SER A 236 -20.12 5.38 4.88
N ILE A 237 -20.80 4.81 5.86
CA ILE A 237 -21.11 3.38 5.96
C ILE A 237 -22.56 3.14 5.46
N PRO A 238 -22.87 1.93 4.91
CA PRO A 238 -22.02 0.74 4.84
C PRO A 238 -20.96 0.80 3.73
N THR A 239 -19.84 0.15 3.94
CA THR A 239 -18.71 0.10 3.01
C THR A 239 -17.90 -1.19 3.21
N MET A 240 -17.09 -1.58 2.21
CA MET A 240 -16.10 -2.66 2.32
C MET A 240 -14.68 -2.12 2.55
N HIS A 241 -14.51 -0.81 2.74
CA HIS A 241 -13.24 -0.22 3.17
C HIS A 241 -13.07 -0.35 4.67
N PRO A 242 -11.82 -0.31 5.17
CA PRO A 242 -11.58 -0.09 6.59
C PRO A 242 -12.25 1.19 7.06
N HIS A 243 -13.04 1.07 8.12
CA HIS A 243 -13.80 2.19 8.68
C HIS A 243 -13.83 2.12 10.20
N SER A 244 -13.95 3.29 10.83
CA SER A 244 -14.18 3.39 12.26
C SER A 244 -15.65 3.06 12.59
N ASN A 245 -15.87 2.46 13.75
CA ASN A 245 -17.20 2.34 14.35
C ASN A 245 -17.49 3.47 15.34
N GLU A 246 -16.54 4.41 15.50
CA GLU A 246 -16.67 5.55 16.40
C GLU A 246 -16.93 6.83 15.62
N PHE A 247 -17.75 7.71 16.22
CA PHE A 247 -18.07 9.00 15.65
C PHE A 247 -17.36 10.13 16.40
N GLU A 248 -17.12 11.23 15.71
CA GLU A 248 -16.70 12.49 16.32
C GLU A 248 -17.81 13.05 17.22
N ALA A 249 -17.53 14.14 17.93
CA ALA A 249 -18.47 14.77 18.86
C ALA A 249 -19.81 15.23 18.22
N ASP A 250 -19.83 15.38 16.89
CA ASP A 250 -21.03 15.70 16.12
C ASP A 250 -22.00 14.52 15.95
N GLY A 251 -21.60 13.32 16.33
CA GLY A 251 -22.35 12.07 16.20
C GLY A 251 -22.65 11.63 14.75
N LYS A 252 -22.01 12.24 13.76
CA LYS A 252 -22.23 12.00 12.33
C LYS A 252 -20.96 11.66 11.57
N THR A 253 -19.88 12.35 11.87
CA THR A 253 -18.57 12.16 11.20
C THR A 253 -17.85 10.98 11.86
N LEU A 254 -17.46 9.99 11.05
CA LEU A 254 -16.65 8.87 11.54
C LEU A 254 -15.25 9.37 11.93
N LYS A 255 -14.73 8.89 13.06
CA LYS A 255 -13.35 9.18 13.47
C LYS A 255 -12.35 8.69 12.43
N GLN A 256 -11.37 9.50 12.14
CA GLN A 256 -10.28 9.16 11.21
C GLN A 256 -9.47 7.97 11.72
N MET A 257 -8.93 7.20 10.79
CA MET A 257 -8.04 6.07 11.07
C MET A 257 -6.64 6.33 10.48
N LEU A 258 -5.67 5.60 11.02
CA LEU A 258 -4.32 5.55 10.50
C LEU A 258 -4.07 4.18 9.87
N ASN A 259 -3.78 4.13 8.58
CA ASN A 259 -3.31 2.92 7.93
C ASN A 259 -1.82 2.73 8.20
N ILE A 260 -1.46 1.52 8.61
CA ILE A 260 -0.08 1.09 8.88
C ILE A 260 0.26 -0.02 7.87
N GLY A 261 1.18 0.28 6.96
CA GLY A 261 1.71 -0.69 6.01
C GLY A 261 2.79 -1.54 6.66
N LEU A 262 2.53 -2.84 6.78
CA LEU A 262 3.42 -3.84 7.38
C LEU A 262 3.88 -4.82 6.30
N TRP A 263 5.13 -4.67 5.80
CA TRP A 263 5.64 -5.47 4.70
C TRP A 263 7.05 -6.00 5.01
N GLY A 264 7.15 -7.32 5.21
CA GLY A 264 8.41 -7.94 5.56
C GLY A 264 8.31 -9.46 5.72
N PHE A 265 9.45 -10.11 5.93
CA PHE A 265 9.47 -11.53 6.22
C PHE A 265 8.84 -11.81 7.58
N GLY A 266 7.87 -12.74 7.59
CA GLY A 266 7.30 -13.30 8.80
C GLY A 266 8.00 -14.60 9.21
N PRO A 267 7.39 -15.37 10.13
CA PRO A 267 7.87 -16.69 10.52
C PRO A 267 8.09 -17.59 9.30
N GLN A 268 9.22 -18.31 9.28
CA GLN A 268 9.60 -19.15 8.14
C GLN A 268 8.88 -20.48 8.11
N ASN A 269 8.42 -20.97 9.26
CA ASN A 269 7.56 -22.14 9.36
C ASN A 269 6.13 -21.76 8.95
N HIS A 270 5.49 -22.58 8.11
CA HIS A 270 4.16 -22.29 7.56
C HIS A 270 3.07 -22.23 8.64
N ALA A 271 3.07 -23.16 9.59
CA ALA A 271 2.09 -23.16 10.67
C ALA A 271 2.24 -21.94 11.58
N ASP A 272 3.49 -21.56 11.90
CA ASP A 272 3.78 -20.37 12.69
C ASP A 272 3.41 -19.09 11.93
N PHE A 273 3.60 -19.07 10.61
CA PHE A 273 3.20 -17.95 9.77
C PHE A 273 1.68 -17.75 9.77
N ILE A 274 0.91 -18.84 9.62
CA ILE A 274 -0.56 -18.79 9.70
C ILE A 274 -1.00 -18.30 11.09
N LYS A 275 -0.42 -18.89 12.15
CA LYS A 275 -0.74 -18.53 13.54
C LYS A 275 -0.45 -17.06 13.82
N ALA A 276 0.72 -16.56 13.38
CA ALA A 276 1.09 -15.16 13.56
C ALA A 276 0.13 -14.21 12.83
N ASN A 277 -0.28 -14.53 11.59
CA ASN A 277 -1.24 -13.71 10.85
C ASN A 277 -2.65 -13.76 11.49
N ARG A 278 -3.11 -14.92 11.99
CA ARG A 278 -4.37 -14.97 12.75
C ARG A 278 -4.31 -14.13 14.02
N ASN A 279 -3.24 -14.23 14.77
CA ASN A 279 -3.05 -13.42 15.98
C ASN A 279 -3.00 -11.92 15.64
N LEU A 280 -2.35 -11.54 14.53
CA LEU A 280 -2.33 -10.18 14.02
C LEU A 280 -3.75 -9.66 13.72
N GLU A 281 -4.57 -10.46 13.04
CA GLU A 281 -5.95 -10.12 12.73
C GLU A 281 -6.83 -10.01 14.00
N HIS A 282 -6.62 -10.88 14.98
CA HIS A 282 -7.34 -10.80 16.26
C HIS A 282 -6.94 -9.55 17.04
N LYS A 283 -5.62 -9.26 17.14
CA LYS A 283 -5.14 -8.05 17.83
C LYS A 283 -5.63 -6.78 17.14
N LEU A 284 -5.65 -6.78 15.81
CA LEU A 284 -6.20 -5.67 15.03
C LEU A 284 -7.66 -5.40 15.40
N ARG A 285 -8.51 -6.44 15.45
CA ARG A 285 -9.92 -6.32 15.84
C ARG A 285 -10.10 -5.85 17.28
N GLU A 286 -9.32 -6.42 18.21
CA GLU A 286 -9.32 -6.02 19.62
C GLU A 286 -9.10 -4.51 19.78
N LEU A 287 -8.22 -3.95 18.94
CA LEU A 287 -7.87 -2.53 18.93
C LEU A 287 -8.80 -1.66 18.06
N GLY A 288 -9.94 -2.22 17.60
CA GLY A 288 -10.90 -1.50 16.77
C GLY A 288 -10.43 -1.24 15.34
N GLY A 289 -9.42 -1.98 14.88
CA GLY A 289 -8.86 -1.84 13.55
C GLY A 289 -9.48 -2.77 12.53
N MET A 290 -9.22 -2.48 11.25
CA MET A 290 -9.63 -3.26 10.09
C MET A 290 -8.51 -3.33 9.07
N LYS A 291 -8.44 -4.43 8.28
CA LYS A 291 -7.45 -4.59 7.21
C LYS A 291 -8.04 -4.28 5.84
N TRP A 292 -7.18 -3.92 4.89
CA TRP A 292 -7.54 -3.84 3.49
C TRP A 292 -7.68 -5.22 2.87
N LEU A 293 -8.73 -5.41 2.06
CA LEU A 293 -9.11 -6.69 1.47
C LEU A 293 -8.38 -7.02 0.15
N TYR A 294 -7.18 -6.56 -0.04
CA TYR A 294 -6.34 -6.95 -1.17
C TYR A 294 -5.32 -8.04 -0.81
N ALA A 295 -5.03 -8.19 0.48
CA ALA A 295 -4.10 -9.19 1.01
C ALA A 295 -4.83 -10.43 1.51
N HIS A 296 -4.06 -11.48 1.76
CA HIS A 296 -4.57 -12.73 2.32
C HIS A 296 -5.29 -12.51 3.64
N THR A 297 -6.45 -13.15 3.80
CA THR A 297 -7.29 -13.08 5.00
C THR A 297 -7.35 -14.45 5.67
N TYR A 298 -7.09 -14.47 6.96
CA TYR A 298 -7.10 -15.68 7.79
C TYR A 298 -8.32 -15.75 8.70
N TYR A 299 -9.24 -14.77 8.64
CA TYR A 299 -10.53 -14.79 9.33
C TYR A 299 -11.39 -15.95 8.87
N SER A 300 -12.14 -16.55 9.78
CA SER A 300 -13.29 -17.39 9.42
C SER A 300 -14.39 -16.53 8.76
N GLU A 301 -15.30 -17.17 8.03
CA GLU A 301 -16.40 -16.45 7.37
C GLU A 301 -17.25 -15.66 8.37
N ASN A 302 -17.53 -16.24 9.54
CA ASN A 302 -18.29 -15.57 10.58
C ASN A 302 -17.57 -14.34 11.13
N GLU A 303 -16.26 -14.42 11.41
CA GLU A 303 -15.47 -13.29 11.87
C GLU A 303 -15.44 -12.17 10.82
N PHE A 304 -15.28 -12.53 9.54
CA PHE A 304 -15.27 -11.59 8.43
C PHE A 304 -16.58 -10.79 8.33
N TRP A 305 -17.72 -11.50 8.33
CA TRP A 305 -19.03 -10.84 8.20
C TRP A 305 -19.53 -10.14 9.46
N GLN A 306 -18.83 -10.25 10.57
CA GLN A 306 -19.05 -9.38 11.74
C GLN A 306 -18.48 -7.97 11.55
N MET A 307 -17.52 -7.81 10.65
CA MET A 307 -16.89 -6.52 10.37
C MET A 307 -17.56 -5.75 9.24
N PHE A 308 -18.36 -6.41 8.39
CA PHE A 308 -18.98 -5.82 7.22
C PHE A 308 -20.46 -6.16 7.15
N ASP A 309 -21.27 -5.24 6.62
CA ASP A 309 -22.71 -5.47 6.41
C ASP A 309 -22.95 -6.46 5.26
N ARG A 310 -23.12 -7.75 5.62
CA ARG A 310 -23.37 -8.84 4.67
C ARG A 310 -24.66 -8.63 3.88
N LYS A 311 -25.71 -8.07 4.48
CA LYS A 311 -27.00 -7.85 3.82
C LYS A 311 -26.88 -6.79 2.74
N TRP A 312 -26.29 -5.65 3.08
CA TRP A 312 -26.00 -4.59 2.12
C TRP A 312 -25.14 -5.09 0.95
N TYR A 313 -24.06 -5.84 1.26
CA TYR A 313 -23.18 -6.42 0.27
C TYR A 313 -23.91 -7.38 -0.70
N ASN A 314 -24.76 -8.29 -0.17
CA ASN A 314 -25.53 -9.23 -1.00
C ASN A 314 -26.56 -8.51 -1.87
N ASN A 315 -27.27 -7.51 -1.34
CA ASN A 315 -28.21 -6.69 -2.10
C ASN A 315 -27.53 -5.99 -3.28
N LEU A 316 -26.29 -5.50 -3.08
CA LEU A 316 -25.52 -4.93 -4.21
C LEU A 316 -25.19 -6.00 -5.25
N ARG A 317 -24.78 -7.20 -4.85
CA ARG A 317 -24.49 -8.30 -5.77
C ARG A 317 -25.71 -8.71 -6.60
N GLU A 318 -26.87 -8.77 -5.98
CA GLU A 318 -28.15 -9.01 -6.67
C GLU A 318 -28.46 -7.89 -7.65
N LYS A 319 -28.39 -6.63 -7.21
CA LYS A 319 -28.62 -5.45 -8.04
C LYS A 319 -27.75 -5.42 -9.31
N TYR A 320 -26.51 -5.90 -9.25
CA TYR A 320 -25.57 -5.91 -10.36
C TYR A 320 -25.43 -7.29 -11.04
N GLY A 321 -26.30 -8.26 -10.71
CA GLY A 321 -26.29 -9.60 -11.32
C GLY A 321 -25.02 -10.40 -11.05
N ALA A 322 -24.34 -10.12 -9.92
CA ALA A 322 -23.02 -10.66 -9.60
C ALA A 322 -23.06 -11.89 -8.67
N THR A 323 -24.24 -12.47 -8.45
CA THR A 323 -24.41 -13.60 -7.50
C THR A 323 -23.69 -14.87 -7.92
N SER A 324 -23.43 -15.06 -9.22
CA SER A 324 -22.64 -16.17 -9.78
C SER A 324 -21.12 -16.00 -9.61
N LEU A 325 -20.65 -14.82 -9.25
CA LEU A 325 -19.22 -14.57 -9.02
C LEU A 325 -18.82 -14.97 -7.60
N PRO A 326 -17.54 -15.32 -7.35
CA PRO A 326 -17.06 -15.48 -5.99
C PRO A 326 -17.27 -14.21 -5.14
N SER A 327 -17.65 -14.37 -3.89
CA SER A 327 -17.73 -13.25 -2.94
C SER A 327 -16.36 -12.66 -2.65
N VAL A 328 -16.32 -11.46 -2.07
CA VAL A 328 -15.05 -10.87 -1.62
C VAL A 328 -14.35 -11.76 -0.60
N TYR A 329 -15.09 -12.37 0.33
CA TYR A 329 -14.53 -13.31 1.30
C TYR A 329 -13.87 -14.51 0.60
N GLU A 330 -14.57 -15.15 -0.34
CA GLU A 330 -14.03 -16.29 -1.09
C GLU A 330 -12.75 -15.96 -1.87
N LYS A 331 -12.58 -14.72 -2.29
CA LYS A 331 -11.39 -14.26 -3.01
C LYS A 331 -10.19 -13.99 -2.12
N VAL A 332 -10.41 -13.51 -0.91
CA VAL A 332 -9.32 -13.07 -0.02
C VAL A 332 -8.96 -14.12 1.03
N LYS A 333 -9.85 -15.07 1.33
CA LYS A 333 -9.57 -16.13 2.30
C LYS A 333 -8.40 -17.01 1.87
N VAL A 334 -7.57 -17.36 2.82
CA VAL A 334 -6.56 -18.42 2.66
C VAL A 334 -7.23 -19.78 2.90
N ASP A 335 -7.09 -20.69 1.95
CA ASP A 335 -7.47 -22.09 2.14
C ASP A 335 -6.33 -22.82 2.86
N ILE A 336 -6.36 -22.75 4.20
CA ILE A 336 -5.35 -23.32 5.07
C ILE A 336 -5.24 -24.85 4.89
N GLU A 337 -6.38 -25.53 4.69
CA GLU A 337 -6.38 -26.98 4.49
C GLU A 337 -5.73 -27.38 3.17
N ALA A 338 -6.09 -26.68 2.08
CA ALA A 338 -5.49 -26.93 0.77
C ALA A 338 -4.00 -26.61 0.78
N GLU A 339 -3.57 -25.52 1.44
CA GLU A 339 -2.16 -25.17 1.56
C GLU A 339 -1.37 -26.19 2.37
N THR A 340 -1.90 -26.64 3.50
CA THR A 340 -1.27 -27.67 4.35
C THR A 340 -1.15 -29.01 3.64
N LYS A 341 -2.22 -29.42 2.92
CA LYS A 341 -2.20 -30.65 2.09
C LYS A 341 -1.19 -30.56 0.95
N ALA A 342 -1.06 -29.38 0.32
CA ALA A 342 -0.10 -29.15 -0.76
C ALA A 342 1.35 -29.21 -0.25
N GLU A 343 1.61 -28.72 0.97
CA GLU A 343 2.93 -28.83 1.59
C GLU A 343 3.31 -30.29 1.92
N GLY A 344 2.37 -31.07 2.44
CA GLY A 344 2.58 -32.50 2.76
C GLY A 344 2.78 -33.40 1.54
N LYS A 345 2.35 -32.94 0.34
CA LYS A 345 2.47 -33.70 -0.92
C LYS A 345 3.67 -33.30 -1.79
N LYS A 346 4.55 -32.42 -1.32
CA LYS A 346 5.72 -32.01 -2.09
C LYS A 346 6.60 -33.22 -2.39
N THR A 347 6.81 -33.51 -3.68
CA THR A 347 7.81 -34.48 -4.14
C THR A 347 9.22 -33.92 -3.86
N LEU A 348 10.22 -34.79 -3.84
CA LEU A 348 11.62 -34.40 -3.62
C LEU A 348 12.07 -33.31 -4.61
N LEU A 349 11.70 -33.42 -5.89
CA LEU A 349 11.93 -32.41 -6.93
C LEU A 349 11.15 -31.11 -6.67
N GLY A 350 9.89 -31.21 -6.23
CA GLY A 350 9.08 -30.04 -5.83
C GLY A 350 9.66 -29.34 -4.61
N SER A 351 10.21 -30.08 -3.66
CA SER A 351 10.89 -29.54 -2.50
C SER A 351 12.17 -28.79 -2.89
N LEU A 352 13.01 -29.35 -3.77
CA LEU A 352 14.20 -28.67 -4.32
C LEU A 352 13.84 -27.37 -5.06
N ALA A 353 12.78 -27.37 -5.85
CA ALA A 353 12.33 -26.19 -6.59
C ALA A 353 11.85 -25.05 -5.65
N THR A 354 11.42 -25.37 -4.42
CA THR A 354 11.00 -24.37 -3.42
C THR A 354 12.13 -23.95 -2.48
N MET A 355 13.30 -24.59 -2.57
CA MET A 355 14.46 -24.25 -1.74
C MET A 355 15.21 -23.03 -2.26
N TRP A 356 15.87 -22.33 -1.35
CA TRP A 356 16.84 -21.30 -1.67
C TRP A 356 18.07 -21.90 -2.38
N PRO A 357 18.62 -21.26 -3.43
CA PRO A 357 18.18 -20.04 -4.10
C PRO A 357 17.21 -20.28 -5.28
N PHE A 358 16.84 -21.54 -5.59
CA PHE A 358 16.14 -21.93 -6.82
C PHE A 358 14.76 -21.28 -6.96
N SER A 359 14.00 -21.19 -5.87
CA SER A 359 12.69 -20.54 -5.91
C SER A 359 12.80 -19.05 -6.25
N GLY A 360 13.78 -18.36 -5.68
CA GLY A 360 14.05 -16.95 -6.01
C GLY A 360 14.49 -16.76 -7.46
N LEU A 361 15.41 -17.61 -7.96
CA LEU A 361 15.85 -17.57 -9.36
C LEU A 361 14.69 -17.84 -10.34
N TYR A 362 13.79 -18.76 -9.99
CA TYR A 362 12.57 -19.00 -10.76
C TYR A 362 11.66 -17.76 -10.76
N GLY A 363 11.50 -17.09 -9.61
CA GLY A 363 10.76 -15.82 -9.49
C GLY A 363 11.33 -14.73 -10.39
N ILE A 364 12.66 -14.55 -10.36
CA ILE A 364 13.37 -13.59 -11.24
C ILE A 364 13.13 -13.93 -12.71
N ARG A 365 13.29 -15.21 -13.12
CA ARG A 365 13.03 -15.64 -14.49
C ARG A 365 11.61 -15.31 -14.94
N LYS A 366 10.59 -15.53 -14.08
CA LYS A 366 9.19 -15.20 -14.37
C LYS A 366 8.99 -13.69 -14.46
N ALA A 367 9.61 -12.91 -13.59
CA ALA A 367 9.56 -11.45 -13.65
C ALA A 367 10.20 -10.92 -14.94
N ILE A 368 11.34 -11.44 -15.37
CA ILE A 368 11.97 -11.09 -16.65
C ILE A 368 11.06 -11.48 -17.83
N ALA A 369 10.49 -12.69 -17.80
CA ALA A 369 9.59 -13.18 -18.85
C ALA A 369 8.30 -12.36 -18.98
N SER A 370 7.84 -11.72 -17.90
CA SER A 370 6.68 -10.81 -17.92
C SER A 370 6.92 -9.53 -18.72
N LYS A 371 8.20 -9.18 -18.98
CA LYS A 371 8.64 -7.96 -19.69
C LYS A 371 8.18 -6.64 -19.03
N THR A 372 7.73 -6.66 -17.77
CA THR A 372 7.23 -5.47 -17.07
C THR A 372 8.33 -4.42 -16.85
N TYR A 373 9.60 -4.81 -16.78
CA TYR A 373 10.73 -3.88 -16.75
C TYR A 373 10.80 -2.99 -18.01
N LEU A 374 10.35 -3.48 -19.18
CA LEU A 374 10.27 -2.68 -20.40
C LEU A 374 9.22 -1.57 -20.28
N ALA A 375 8.12 -1.84 -19.58
CA ALA A 375 7.12 -0.82 -19.29
C ALA A 375 7.67 0.24 -18.32
N ALA A 376 8.43 -0.17 -17.31
CA ALA A 376 9.11 0.76 -16.40
C ALA A 376 10.12 1.65 -17.14
N ARG A 377 10.93 1.09 -18.04
CA ARG A 377 11.87 1.86 -18.88
C ARG A 377 11.19 2.91 -19.76
N LYS A 378 9.99 2.60 -20.27
CA LYS A 378 9.23 3.46 -21.20
C LYS A 378 8.25 4.38 -20.47
N ALA A 379 8.18 4.33 -19.14
CA ALA A 379 7.25 5.12 -18.38
C ALA A 379 7.58 6.62 -18.50
N GLU A 380 6.63 7.39 -18.97
CA GLU A 380 6.79 8.83 -19.23
C GLU A 380 7.09 9.63 -17.97
N TRP A 381 6.61 9.19 -16.81
CA TRP A 381 6.90 9.85 -15.55
C TRP A 381 8.38 9.94 -15.22
N ARG A 382 9.20 8.99 -15.70
CA ARG A 382 10.66 8.96 -15.50
C ARG A 382 11.39 10.11 -16.23
N THR A 383 10.76 10.68 -17.22
CA THR A 383 11.32 11.79 -18.00
C THR A 383 10.60 13.12 -17.72
N TYR A 384 9.65 13.11 -16.79
CA TYR A 384 8.82 14.28 -16.51
C TYR A 384 9.65 15.43 -15.95
N GLY A 385 10.51 15.17 -14.95
CA GLY A 385 11.40 16.18 -14.37
C GLY A 385 12.30 16.83 -15.40
N LYS A 386 12.88 16.03 -16.33
CA LYS A 386 13.76 16.51 -17.41
C LYS A 386 13.03 17.40 -18.44
N LYS A 387 11.72 17.33 -18.52
CA LYS A 387 10.92 18.19 -19.41
C LYS A 387 10.56 19.54 -18.76
N LEU A 388 10.82 19.68 -17.45
CA LEU A 388 10.58 20.90 -16.70
C LEU A 388 11.80 21.84 -16.68
N GLU A 389 12.99 21.29 -16.92
CA GLU A 389 14.26 22.00 -17.13
C GLU A 389 14.30 22.64 -18.54
#